data_43327052f1e2d9739e417ec72e71f462
#
_entry.id   43327052f1e2d9739e417ec72e71f462
#
_cell.length_a   1.000
_cell.length_b   1.000
_cell.length_c   1.000
_cell.angle_alpha   90.00
_cell.angle_beta   90.00
_cell.angle_gamma   90.00
#
_symmetry.space_group_name_H-M   'P 1'
#
loop_
_entity.id
_entity.type
_entity.pdbx_description
1 polymer ?
#
loop_
_entity_poly.entity_id
_entity_poly.type
_entity_poly.pdbx_seq_one_letter_code
_entity_poly.pdbx_strand_id
1 'polypeptide(L)'
;MAPGRRHGLGVLQPAEPRAAHRPVILSDGFSGGSTNLDQLWHGLEENGNFRFISELHAAGRDVIILGYHDRTASITANAETAIECISRAVHERVGDAKLAVGGFSMGGLITRYALARMESDPGLPDHETAMYLSYDTPHQGAWFPVSLQAFTHYATDKWGDHPTLGPALRQLSGLLNSPAAKEMARWHIGKVDAEPEQAPERLTFLGKLDELGGWPRNVRKIGVANGVKTGVGNGAEAGSIAVRGDGETLQDTWLKIQAQGDQIVARLQTAGDEATMVSTSGLPDIDGAPGGLFTMQSPAGDTGSFGLAALLMSLLGNVVDPDVIATSCFIPAISAVASGDINDPKALYRPIAAGDSALDAFHCAGRNEGHTTMTEELGAWLVNEIAAE
;
A
#
# COMPACT_ATOMS: atom_id res chain seq x y z
N MET A 1 27.79 4.73 -25.59
CA MET A 1 27.18 5.53 -24.53
C MET A 1 25.83 6.04 -25.05
N ALA A 2 24.73 5.44 -24.62
CA ALA A 2 23.39 5.92 -24.93
C ALA A 2 23.02 6.99 -23.90
N PRO A 3 22.36 8.11 -24.28
CA PRO A 3 21.98 9.14 -23.33
C PRO A 3 20.89 8.60 -22.40
N GLY A 4 21.12 8.75 -21.08
CA GLY A 4 20.15 8.37 -20.06
C GLY A 4 18.81 9.06 -20.29
N ARG A 5 17.73 8.29 -20.27
CA ARG A 5 16.36 8.81 -20.28
C ARG A 5 16.16 9.58 -18.97
N ARG A 6 15.94 10.88 -19.09
CA ARG A 6 15.49 11.73 -17.97
C ARG A 6 14.09 11.26 -17.58
N HIS A 7 13.93 10.79 -16.35
CA HIS A 7 12.62 10.52 -15.76
C HIS A 7 11.93 11.88 -15.54
N GLY A 8 10.80 12.10 -16.22
CA GLY A 8 10.09 13.37 -16.15
C GLY A 8 9.31 13.50 -14.85
N LEU A 9 9.55 14.59 -14.14
CA LEU A 9 8.72 15.05 -13.03
C LEU A 9 7.35 15.50 -13.56
N GLY A 10 6.28 14.88 -13.08
CA GLY A 10 4.93 15.40 -13.23
C GLY A 10 4.57 16.23 -11.99
N VAL A 11 4.75 17.54 -12.05
CA VAL A 11 4.27 18.47 -11.03
C VAL A 11 3.03 19.12 -11.59
N LEU A 12 1.85 18.92 -10.96
CA LEU A 12 0.69 19.76 -11.23
C LEU A 12 0.97 21.17 -10.70
N GLN A 13 1.13 22.11 -11.62
CA GLN A 13 1.12 23.53 -11.29
C GLN A 13 -0.35 24.02 -11.33
N PRO A 14 -0.79 24.85 -10.38
CA PRO A 14 -2.01 25.64 -10.55
C PRO A 14 -1.90 26.50 -11.82
N ALA A 15 -3.03 26.94 -12.37
CA ALA A 15 -3.16 27.65 -13.66
C ALA A 15 -2.30 28.91 -13.80
N GLU A 16 -1.69 29.39 -12.71
CA GLU A 16 -0.58 30.34 -12.69
C GLU A 16 0.48 29.84 -11.70
N PRO A 17 1.80 29.95 -12.04
CA PRO A 17 2.86 29.52 -11.12
C PRO A 17 2.87 30.48 -9.90
N ARG A 18 2.11 30.12 -8.88
CA ARG A 18 2.27 30.73 -7.56
C ARG A 18 3.45 30.07 -6.89
N ALA A 19 4.43 30.87 -6.48
CA ALA A 19 5.52 30.38 -5.67
C ALA A 19 4.95 29.81 -4.37
N ALA A 20 5.34 28.58 -4.02
CA ALA A 20 4.92 27.94 -2.78
C ALA A 20 5.61 28.61 -1.59
N HIS A 21 4.86 28.93 -0.54
CA HIS A 21 5.39 29.54 0.69
C HIS A 21 5.54 28.55 1.83
N ARG A 22 4.60 27.63 1.97
CA ARG A 22 4.59 26.58 3.02
C ARG A 22 4.29 25.20 2.39
N PRO A 23 5.26 24.62 1.65
CA PRO A 23 5.02 23.42 0.84
C PRO A 23 4.71 22.18 1.66
N VAL A 24 3.71 21.43 1.21
CA VAL A 24 3.41 20.06 1.64
C VAL A 24 3.53 19.15 0.42
N ILE A 25 4.49 18.23 0.43
CA ILE A 25 4.69 17.24 -0.65
C ILE A 25 3.97 15.94 -0.29
N LEU A 26 3.04 15.53 -1.15
CA LEU A 26 2.23 14.33 -1.01
C LEU A 26 2.57 13.35 -2.14
N SER A 27 3.23 12.26 -1.79
CA SER A 27 3.67 11.22 -2.71
C SER A 27 2.56 10.19 -2.96
N ASP A 28 2.37 9.84 -4.25
CA ASP A 28 1.49 8.76 -4.70
C ASP A 28 1.95 7.38 -4.21
N GLY A 29 1.02 6.44 -4.19
CA GLY A 29 1.22 5.05 -3.78
C GLY A 29 1.45 4.08 -4.95
N PHE A 30 1.38 2.78 -4.62
CA PHE A 30 1.52 1.67 -5.56
C PHE A 30 0.29 1.53 -6.45
N SER A 31 0.51 1.38 -7.77
CA SER A 31 -0.50 0.94 -8.73
C SER A 31 0.16 0.61 -10.09
N GLY A 32 -0.59 0.12 -11.06
CA GLY A 32 -0.08 -0.11 -12.42
C GLY A 32 0.17 1.17 -13.20
N GLY A 33 1.28 1.23 -13.92
CA GLY A 33 1.62 2.33 -14.82
C GLY A 33 2.01 3.64 -14.14
N SER A 34 1.91 4.74 -14.88
CA SER A 34 2.23 6.08 -14.41
C SER A 34 1.13 6.66 -13.52
N THR A 35 1.52 7.57 -12.62
CA THR A 35 0.55 8.38 -11.87
C THR A 35 -0.30 9.23 -12.82
N ASN A 36 -1.60 9.19 -12.64
CA ASN A 36 -2.51 10.20 -13.18
C ASN A 36 -2.73 11.26 -12.11
N LEU A 37 -2.13 12.44 -12.30
CA LEU A 37 -2.13 13.50 -11.29
C LEU A 37 -3.53 14.07 -11.04
N ASP A 38 -4.38 14.13 -12.05
CA ASP A 38 -5.76 14.61 -11.90
C ASP A 38 -6.58 13.61 -11.07
N GLN A 39 -6.43 12.29 -11.32
CA GLN A 39 -7.10 11.26 -10.52
C GLN A 39 -6.59 11.25 -9.08
N LEU A 40 -5.28 11.45 -8.88
CA LEU A 40 -4.71 11.53 -7.53
C LEU A 40 -5.26 12.74 -6.78
N TRP A 41 -5.31 13.90 -7.45
CA TRP A 41 -5.90 15.12 -6.87
C TRP A 41 -7.36 14.89 -6.47
N HIS A 42 -8.19 14.37 -7.38
CA HIS A 42 -9.59 14.06 -7.09
C HIS A 42 -9.72 13.01 -5.99
N GLY A 43 -8.85 12.00 -5.97
CA GLY A 43 -8.82 11.01 -4.89
C GLY A 43 -8.60 11.64 -3.51
N LEU A 44 -7.69 12.60 -3.40
CA LEU A 44 -7.40 13.31 -2.15
C LEU A 44 -8.50 14.29 -1.72
N GLU A 45 -9.35 14.72 -2.66
CA GLU A 45 -10.50 15.58 -2.40
C GLU A 45 -11.81 14.83 -2.16
N GLU A 46 -11.96 13.62 -2.73
CA GLU A 46 -13.26 12.96 -2.86
C GLU A 46 -13.28 11.52 -2.33
N ASN A 47 -12.11 10.89 -2.09
CA ASN A 47 -12.02 9.53 -1.57
C ASN A 47 -12.23 9.51 -0.05
N GLY A 48 -13.48 9.44 0.36
CA GLY A 48 -13.88 9.47 1.76
C GLY A 48 -14.87 10.61 2.03
N ASN A 49 -14.80 11.18 3.22
CA ASN A 49 -15.70 12.26 3.65
C ASN A 49 -14.95 13.54 4.09
N PHE A 50 -13.71 13.73 3.61
CA PHE A 50 -12.87 14.87 3.97
C PHE A 50 -12.09 15.39 2.77
N ARG A 51 -12.14 16.69 2.52
CA ARG A 51 -11.51 17.36 1.38
C ARG A 51 -10.09 17.80 1.73
N PHE A 52 -9.17 16.85 1.75
CA PHE A 52 -7.85 17.01 2.34
C PHE A 52 -7.03 18.16 1.75
N ILE A 53 -7.00 18.30 0.42
CA ILE A 53 -6.25 19.38 -0.26
C ILE A 53 -6.87 20.74 0.04
N SER A 54 -8.21 20.85 -0.04
CA SER A 54 -8.93 22.08 0.27
C SER A 54 -8.67 22.53 1.71
N GLU A 55 -8.65 21.61 2.67
CA GLU A 55 -8.38 21.91 4.07
C GLU A 55 -6.92 22.31 4.31
N LEU A 56 -5.95 21.68 3.63
CA LEU A 56 -4.55 22.13 3.66
C LEU A 56 -4.41 23.57 3.11
N HIS A 57 -5.08 23.87 2.01
CA HIS A 57 -5.09 25.24 1.47
C HIS A 57 -5.74 26.24 2.44
N ALA A 58 -6.84 25.86 3.09
CA ALA A 58 -7.49 26.69 4.12
C ALA A 58 -6.56 26.92 5.32
N ALA A 59 -5.69 25.96 5.64
CA ALA A 59 -4.64 26.09 6.66
C ALA A 59 -3.39 26.86 6.17
N GLY A 60 -3.43 27.44 4.96
CA GLY A 60 -2.35 28.25 4.38
C GLY A 60 -1.14 27.41 3.92
N ARG A 61 -1.36 26.15 3.55
CA ARG A 61 -0.34 25.26 3.00
C ARG A 61 -0.45 25.17 1.48
N ASP A 62 0.69 25.07 0.80
CA ASP A 62 0.78 24.89 -0.64
C ASP A 62 1.04 23.41 -0.94
N VAL A 63 0.14 22.75 -1.66
CA VAL A 63 0.23 21.29 -1.90
C VAL A 63 0.97 21.01 -3.20
N ILE A 64 1.98 20.15 -3.11
CA ILE A 64 2.72 19.58 -4.23
C ILE A 64 2.41 18.09 -4.29
N ILE A 65 1.79 17.64 -5.39
CA ILE A 65 1.53 16.22 -5.61
C ILE A 65 2.69 15.61 -6.37
N LEU A 66 3.29 14.57 -5.80
CA LEU A 66 4.40 13.84 -6.38
C LEU A 66 3.90 12.52 -7.00
N GLY A 67 3.98 12.44 -8.32
CA GLY A 67 3.67 11.25 -9.08
C GLY A 67 4.91 10.59 -9.69
N TYR A 68 4.74 9.34 -10.13
CA TYR A 68 5.82 8.51 -10.70
C TYR A 68 5.48 8.04 -12.10
N HIS A 69 6.49 7.91 -12.92
CA HIS A 69 6.35 7.39 -14.28
C HIS A 69 6.04 5.89 -14.29
N ASP A 70 6.60 5.17 -13.31
CA ASP A 70 6.34 3.75 -13.08
C ASP A 70 6.20 3.49 -11.56
N ARG A 71 4.95 3.31 -11.12
CA ARG A 71 4.63 3.02 -9.72
C ARG A 71 4.92 1.58 -9.31
N THR A 72 5.33 0.72 -10.26
CA THR A 72 5.75 -0.65 -10.01
C THR A 72 7.28 -0.80 -9.90
N ALA A 73 8.04 0.25 -10.21
CA ALA A 73 9.47 0.29 -10.02
C ALA A 73 9.83 0.22 -8.52
N SER A 74 11.08 -0.15 -8.22
CA SER A 74 11.53 -0.26 -6.83
C SER A 74 11.33 1.03 -6.05
N ILE A 75 11.05 0.92 -4.75
CA ILE A 75 10.90 2.06 -3.84
C ILE A 75 12.12 2.95 -3.90
N THR A 76 13.33 2.37 -3.95
CA THR A 76 14.57 3.14 -4.05
C THR A 76 14.74 3.86 -5.38
N ALA A 77 14.24 3.33 -6.48
CA ALA A 77 14.25 4.01 -7.78
C ALA A 77 13.28 5.19 -7.80
N ASN A 78 12.07 5.03 -7.26
CA ASN A 78 11.11 6.11 -7.13
C ASN A 78 11.55 7.18 -6.12
N ALA A 79 12.38 6.81 -5.12
CA ALA A 79 12.94 7.76 -4.17
C ALA A 79 13.90 8.79 -4.82
N GLU A 80 14.55 8.46 -5.95
CA GLU A 80 15.34 9.44 -6.71
C GLU A 80 14.44 10.60 -7.21
N THR A 81 13.25 10.28 -7.70
CA THR A 81 12.25 11.28 -8.11
C THR A 81 11.77 12.12 -6.91
N ALA A 82 11.61 11.48 -5.75
CA ALA A 82 11.22 12.19 -4.53
C ALA A 82 12.33 13.16 -4.06
N ILE A 83 13.59 12.74 -4.10
CA ILE A 83 14.75 13.59 -3.78
C ILE A 83 14.81 14.81 -4.73
N GLU A 84 14.60 14.60 -6.04
CA GLU A 84 14.58 15.70 -7.02
C GLU A 84 13.41 16.65 -6.72
N CYS A 85 12.21 16.14 -6.43
CA CYS A 85 11.05 16.95 -6.08
C CYS A 85 11.28 17.78 -4.81
N ILE A 86 11.82 17.18 -3.75
CA ILE A 86 12.13 17.85 -2.49
C ILE A 86 13.16 18.95 -2.72
N SER A 87 14.27 18.63 -3.41
CA SER A 87 15.34 19.60 -3.72
C SER A 87 14.82 20.78 -4.54
N ARG A 88 13.94 20.51 -5.50
CA ARG A 88 13.31 21.55 -6.30
C ARG A 88 12.36 22.41 -5.47
N ALA A 89 11.54 21.80 -4.60
CA ALA A 89 10.64 22.53 -3.73
C ALA A 89 11.40 23.46 -2.76
N VAL A 90 12.54 22.99 -2.22
CA VAL A 90 13.44 23.84 -1.40
C VAL A 90 13.97 25.03 -2.21
N HIS A 91 14.38 24.81 -3.46
CA HIS A 91 14.98 25.84 -4.29
C HIS A 91 13.97 26.88 -4.81
N GLU A 92 12.74 26.44 -5.15
CA GLU A 92 11.72 27.27 -5.79
C GLU A 92 10.75 27.94 -4.81
N ARG A 93 10.71 27.51 -3.52
CA ARG A 93 9.82 28.14 -2.55
C ARG A 93 10.20 29.58 -2.27
N VAL A 94 9.20 30.39 -1.90
CA VAL A 94 9.39 31.77 -1.42
C VAL A 94 9.39 31.80 0.10
N GLY A 95 10.45 32.36 0.66
CA GLY A 95 10.67 32.38 2.11
C GLY A 95 11.49 31.18 2.60
N ASP A 96 11.49 30.96 3.91
CA ASP A 96 12.33 30.00 4.63
C ASP A 96 11.52 28.91 5.38
N ALA A 97 10.20 28.86 5.16
CA ALA A 97 9.36 27.86 5.80
C ALA A 97 9.80 26.44 5.40
N LYS A 98 10.00 25.60 6.38
CA LYS A 98 10.38 24.19 6.15
C LYS A 98 9.23 23.40 5.51
N LEU A 99 9.58 22.34 4.79
CA LEU A 99 8.63 21.49 4.11
C LEU A 99 7.97 20.52 5.09
N ALA A 100 6.73 20.09 4.76
CA ALA A 100 6.17 18.84 5.22
C ALA A 100 6.21 17.85 4.04
N VAL A 101 6.76 16.66 4.23
CA VAL A 101 6.99 15.69 3.15
C VAL A 101 6.47 14.33 3.58
N GLY A 102 5.69 13.67 2.73
CA GLY A 102 5.21 12.34 3.02
C GLY A 102 4.41 11.74 1.89
N GLY A 103 3.56 10.76 2.19
CA GLY A 103 2.77 10.12 1.16
C GLY A 103 1.80 9.07 1.66
N PHE A 104 1.04 8.56 0.71
CA PHE A 104 0.02 7.55 0.90
C PHE A 104 0.57 6.17 0.57
N SER A 105 0.27 5.14 1.39
CA SER A 105 0.68 3.77 1.10
C SER A 105 2.20 3.68 0.85
N MET A 106 2.61 3.14 -0.30
CA MET A 106 4.00 3.09 -0.75
C MET A 106 4.69 4.46 -0.77
N GLY A 107 3.94 5.53 -1.06
CA GLY A 107 4.48 6.91 -1.10
C GLY A 107 5.13 7.33 0.22
N GLY A 108 4.60 6.86 1.35
CA GLY A 108 5.24 7.05 2.65
C GLY A 108 6.60 6.33 2.78
N LEU A 109 6.74 5.11 2.22
CA LEU A 109 8.04 4.42 2.19
C LEU A 109 9.05 5.12 1.29
N ILE A 110 8.61 5.60 0.13
CA ILE A 110 9.45 6.32 -0.83
C ILE A 110 10.02 7.59 -0.19
N THR A 111 9.15 8.40 0.43
CA THR A 111 9.55 9.67 1.06
C THR A 111 10.36 9.44 2.34
N ARG A 112 10.06 8.40 3.12
CA ARG A 112 10.88 7.97 4.26
C ARG A 112 12.31 7.65 3.83
N TYR A 113 12.46 6.83 2.77
CA TYR A 113 13.77 6.49 2.24
C TYR A 113 14.49 7.71 1.64
N ALA A 114 13.78 8.55 0.88
CA ALA A 114 14.34 9.76 0.29
C ALA A 114 14.91 10.71 1.34
N LEU A 115 14.15 11.04 2.38
CA LEU A 115 14.58 11.91 3.46
C LEU A 115 15.77 11.32 4.24
N ALA A 116 15.70 10.03 4.63
CA ALA A 116 16.80 9.36 5.32
C ALA A 116 18.09 9.35 4.49
N ARG A 117 17.98 9.19 3.18
CA ARG A 117 19.11 9.24 2.27
C ARG A 117 19.69 10.65 2.13
N MET A 118 18.84 11.68 2.00
CA MET A 118 19.30 13.07 1.94
C MET A 118 20.04 13.48 3.22
N GLU A 119 19.64 12.96 4.39
CA GLU A 119 20.36 13.19 5.65
C GLU A 119 21.69 12.44 5.73
N SER A 120 21.83 11.31 5.03
CA SER A 120 23.00 10.43 5.16
C SER A 120 24.07 10.65 4.07
N ASP A 121 23.66 11.21 2.92
CA ASP A 121 24.55 11.44 1.78
C ASP A 121 24.96 12.92 1.68
N PRO A 122 26.21 13.27 2.05
CA PRO A 122 26.68 14.66 2.00
C PRO A 122 26.78 15.24 0.57
N GLY A 123 26.62 14.40 -0.46
CA GLY A 123 26.51 14.83 -1.86
C GLY A 123 25.13 15.34 -2.26
N LEU A 124 24.12 15.12 -1.42
CA LEU A 124 22.76 15.61 -1.64
C LEU A 124 22.51 16.93 -0.88
N PRO A 125 21.61 17.81 -1.37
CA PRO A 125 21.25 19.02 -0.65
C PRO A 125 20.46 18.71 0.61
N ASP A 126 20.46 19.63 1.58
CA ASP A 126 19.59 19.59 2.74
C ASP A 126 18.11 19.61 2.28
N HIS A 127 17.31 18.70 2.79
CA HIS A 127 15.90 18.59 2.45
C HIS A 127 15.01 19.67 3.12
N GLU A 128 15.52 20.39 4.08
CA GLU A 128 14.82 21.45 4.83
C GLU A 128 13.38 21.10 5.21
N THR A 129 13.17 19.87 5.61
CA THR A 129 11.86 19.32 6.01
C THR A 129 11.75 19.35 7.53
N ALA A 130 10.64 19.90 8.04
CA ALA A 130 10.32 19.87 9.48
C ALA A 130 9.54 18.62 9.85
N MET A 131 8.67 18.13 8.95
CA MET A 131 7.75 17.04 9.23
C MET A 131 7.76 15.98 8.13
N TYR A 132 7.91 14.71 8.53
CA TYR A 132 7.56 13.56 7.72
C TYR A 132 6.16 13.09 8.07
N LEU A 133 5.33 12.77 7.07
CA LEU A 133 3.98 12.23 7.27
C LEU A 133 3.75 10.95 6.48
N SER A 134 3.05 9.99 7.06
CA SER A 134 2.65 8.75 6.40
C SER A 134 1.16 8.49 6.55
N TYR A 135 0.51 8.09 5.45
CA TYR A 135 -0.90 7.74 5.43
C TYR A 135 -1.06 6.28 5.07
N ASP A 136 -1.42 5.46 6.06
CA ASP A 136 -1.62 4.01 5.95
C ASP A 136 -0.46 3.31 5.20
N THR A 137 0.77 3.67 5.60
CA THR A 137 2.02 3.26 4.95
C THR A 137 2.49 1.91 5.52
N PRO A 138 2.85 0.93 4.68
CA PRO A 138 3.28 -0.40 5.14
C PRO A 138 4.72 -0.40 5.67
N HIS A 139 5.00 0.26 6.79
CA HIS A 139 6.35 0.41 7.36
C HIS A 139 7.02 -0.92 7.69
N GLN A 140 6.23 -1.92 8.09
CA GLN A 140 6.70 -3.28 8.36
C GLN A 140 6.29 -4.27 7.28
N GLY A 141 5.55 -3.83 6.29
CA GLY A 141 5.06 -4.59 5.15
C GLY A 141 3.56 -4.53 4.99
N ALA A 142 3.14 -4.74 3.76
CA ALA A 142 1.76 -4.96 3.35
C ALA A 142 1.44 -6.45 3.38
N TRP A 143 0.16 -6.77 3.45
CA TRP A 143 -0.34 -8.10 3.34
C TRP A 143 -1.24 -8.25 2.11
N PHE A 144 -0.93 -9.24 1.29
CA PHE A 144 -1.81 -9.68 0.22
C PHE A 144 -2.05 -11.19 0.42
N PRO A 145 -3.30 -11.66 0.61
CA PRO A 145 -3.57 -13.04 1.00
C PRO A 145 -2.86 -14.06 0.13
N VAL A 146 -2.15 -15.02 0.74
CA VAL A 146 -1.41 -16.06 0.00
C VAL A 146 -2.34 -16.85 -0.91
N SER A 147 -3.56 -17.14 -0.43
CA SER A 147 -4.58 -17.83 -1.25
C SER A 147 -4.92 -17.05 -2.52
N LEU A 148 -4.96 -15.72 -2.47
CA LEU A 148 -5.25 -14.86 -3.60
C LEU A 148 -4.06 -14.72 -4.55
N GLN A 149 -2.83 -14.65 -3.99
CA GLN A 149 -1.60 -14.71 -4.80
C GLN A 149 -1.55 -16.02 -5.59
N ALA A 150 -1.79 -17.16 -4.93
CA ALA A 150 -1.81 -18.48 -5.56
C ALA A 150 -2.89 -18.59 -6.64
N PHE A 151 -4.10 -18.09 -6.37
CA PHE A 151 -5.17 -18.06 -7.38
C PHE A 151 -4.80 -17.22 -8.59
N THR A 152 -4.13 -16.07 -8.39
CA THR A 152 -3.68 -15.23 -9.48
C THR A 152 -2.65 -15.93 -10.37
N HIS A 153 -1.66 -16.61 -9.76
CA HIS A 153 -0.70 -17.42 -10.53
C HIS A 153 -1.39 -18.56 -11.26
N TYR A 154 -2.25 -19.32 -10.58
CA TYR A 154 -3.01 -20.42 -11.16
C TYR A 154 -3.85 -19.95 -12.35
N ALA A 155 -4.60 -18.87 -12.19
CA ALA A 155 -5.42 -18.33 -13.28
C ALA A 155 -4.57 -17.82 -14.44
N THR A 156 -3.41 -17.23 -14.18
CA THR A 156 -2.48 -16.77 -15.20
C THR A 156 -1.88 -17.95 -15.97
N ASP A 157 -1.47 -19.01 -15.27
CA ASP A 157 -0.91 -20.21 -15.88
C ASP A 157 -1.94 -20.93 -16.79
N LYS A 158 -3.20 -20.98 -16.35
CA LYS A 158 -4.27 -21.65 -17.11
C LYS A 158 -4.85 -20.81 -18.24
N TRP A 159 -5.03 -19.52 -18.04
CA TRP A 159 -5.77 -18.63 -18.96
C TRP A 159 -5.00 -17.37 -19.36
N GLY A 160 -3.71 -17.29 -19.08
CA GLY A 160 -2.90 -16.13 -19.48
C GLY A 160 -2.88 -15.86 -20.99
N ASP A 161 -3.07 -16.88 -21.81
CA ASP A 161 -3.17 -16.76 -23.27
C ASP A 161 -4.62 -16.60 -23.77
N HIS A 162 -5.61 -16.59 -22.88
CA HIS A 162 -7.00 -16.38 -23.27
C HIS A 162 -7.19 -14.98 -23.90
N PRO A 163 -7.81 -14.86 -25.09
CA PRO A 163 -7.86 -13.61 -25.85
C PRO A 163 -8.42 -12.42 -25.07
N THR A 164 -9.43 -12.65 -24.26
CA THR A 164 -10.14 -11.59 -23.49
C THR A 164 -9.59 -11.41 -22.08
N LEU A 165 -9.36 -12.50 -21.36
CA LEU A 165 -8.96 -12.46 -19.94
C LEU A 165 -7.46 -12.42 -19.74
N GLY A 166 -6.69 -13.01 -20.67
CA GLY A 166 -5.24 -13.15 -20.57
C GLY A 166 -4.51 -11.82 -20.32
N PRO A 167 -4.82 -10.73 -21.02
CA PRO A 167 -4.18 -9.44 -20.76
C PRO A 167 -4.36 -8.95 -19.30
N ALA A 168 -5.57 -9.07 -18.74
CA ALA A 168 -5.85 -8.66 -17.38
C ALA A 168 -5.15 -9.56 -16.34
N LEU A 169 -5.14 -10.88 -16.56
CA LEU A 169 -4.45 -11.85 -15.70
C LEU A 169 -2.94 -11.62 -15.69
N ARG A 170 -2.32 -11.41 -16.86
CA ARG A 170 -0.89 -11.09 -16.96
C ARG A 170 -0.56 -9.74 -16.31
N GLN A 171 -1.45 -8.75 -16.45
CA GLN A 171 -1.28 -7.46 -15.77
C GLN A 171 -1.31 -7.63 -14.24
N LEU A 172 -2.28 -8.38 -13.70
CA LEU A 172 -2.40 -8.64 -12.27
C LEU A 172 -1.19 -9.42 -11.73
N SER A 173 -0.79 -10.49 -12.43
CA SER A 173 0.43 -11.24 -12.10
C SER A 173 1.67 -10.35 -12.17
N GLY A 174 1.77 -9.48 -13.19
CA GLY A 174 2.86 -8.50 -13.30
C GLY A 174 2.90 -7.50 -12.16
N LEU A 175 1.75 -7.04 -11.67
CA LEU A 175 1.67 -6.18 -10.49
C LEU A 175 2.18 -6.89 -9.23
N LEU A 176 1.70 -8.11 -8.97
CA LEU A 176 2.14 -8.93 -7.83
C LEU A 176 3.65 -9.22 -7.83
N ASN A 177 4.22 -9.42 -9.01
CA ASN A 177 5.63 -9.76 -9.19
C ASN A 177 6.52 -8.55 -9.46
N SER A 178 5.98 -7.34 -9.41
CA SER A 178 6.76 -6.11 -9.61
C SER A 178 7.75 -5.88 -8.47
N PRO A 179 8.86 -5.16 -8.73
CA PRO A 179 9.83 -4.81 -7.70
C PRO A 179 9.18 -4.15 -6.48
N ALA A 180 8.34 -3.15 -6.69
CA ALA A 180 7.66 -2.44 -5.60
C ALA A 180 6.74 -3.35 -4.76
N ALA A 181 5.95 -4.22 -5.40
CA ALA A 181 5.08 -5.16 -4.70
C ALA A 181 5.89 -6.12 -3.81
N LYS A 182 6.99 -6.66 -4.35
CA LYS A 182 7.89 -7.55 -3.60
C LYS A 182 8.61 -6.84 -2.46
N GLU A 183 9.01 -5.59 -2.63
CA GLU A 183 9.60 -4.77 -1.57
C GLU A 183 8.60 -4.47 -0.45
N MET A 184 7.32 -4.28 -0.76
CA MET A 184 6.27 -4.00 0.22
C MET A 184 5.69 -5.25 0.88
N ALA A 185 5.50 -6.34 0.12
CA ALA A 185 4.84 -7.54 0.63
C ALA A 185 5.62 -8.16 1.78
N ARG A 186 4.96 -8.43 2.91
CA ARG A 186 5.58 -9.14 4.02
C ARG A 186 5.87 -10.60 3.67
N TRP A 187 4.93 -11.24 2.97
CA TRP A 187 5.08 -12.56 2.40
C TRP A 187 4.65 -12.57 0.94
N HIS A 188 5.44 -13.24 0.13
CA HIS A 188 5.24 -13.33 -1.30
C HIS A 188 5.43 -14.78 -1.76
N ILE A 189 4.65 -15.22 -2.73
CA ILE A 189 4.87 -16.46 -3.46
C ILE A 189 5.10 -16.14 -4.93
N GLY A 190 6.12 -16.75 -5.52
CA GLY A 190 6.45 -16.54 -6.95
C GLY A 190 5.73 -17.48 -7.91
N LYS A 191 5.04 -18.50 -7.41
CA LYS A 191 4.25 -19.51 -8.13
C LYS A 191 3.25 -20.18 -7.20
N VAL A 192 2.31 -20.92 -7.78
CA VAL A 192 1.14 -21.51 -7.07
C VAL A 192 1.53 -22.34 -5.84
N ASP A 193 2.56 -23.17 -5.96
CA ASP A 193 2.99 -24.14 -4.94
C ASP A 193 4.25 -23.70 -4.17
N ALA A 194 4.62 -22.43 -4.23
CA ALA A 194 5.75 -21.91 -3.48
C ALA A 194 5.35 -21.65 -2.01
N GLU A 195 6.29 -21.93 -1.10
CA GLU A 195 6.16 -21.49 0.28
C GLU A 195 6.23 -19.96 0.35
N PRO A 196 5.39 -19.33 1.19
CA PRO A 196 5.44 -17.88 1.40
C PRO A 196 6.75 -17.46 2.07
N GLU A 197 7.45 -16.51 1.47
CA GLU A 197 8.71 -15.99 1.99
C GLU A 197 8.81 -14.47 1.82
N GLN A 198 9.78 -13.86 2.50
CA GLN A 198 10.16 -12.49 2.17
C GLN A 198 10.96 -12.51 0.86
N ALA A 199 10.49 -11.77 -0.13
CA ALA A 199 11.19 -11.66 -1.39
C ALA A 199 12.61 -11.07 -1.20
N PRO A 200 13.60 -11.50 -2.01
CA PRO A 200 14.95 -10.93 -1.97
C PRO A 200 14.99 -9.41 -2.15
N GLU A 201 14.06 -8.88 -2.96
CA GLU A 201 13.88 -7.44 -3.18
C GLU A 201 13.54 -6.72 -1.87
N ARG A 202 12.65 -7.30 -1.04
CA ARG A 202 12.31 -6.76 0.27
C ARG A 202 13.50 -6.74 1.21
N LEU A 203 14.23 -7.85 1.30
CA LEU A 203 15.42 -7.93 2.15
C LEU A 203 16.47 -6.91 1.73
N THR A 204 16.65 -6.72 0.43
CA THR A 204 17.56 -5.70 -0.12
C THR A 204 17.09 -4.28 0.23
N PHE A 205 15.81 -3.98 0.08
CA PHE A 205 15.24 -2.68 0.43
C PHE A 205 15.40 -2.39 1.94
N LEU A 206 15.05 -3.36 2.80
CA LEU A 206 15.19 -3.20 4.25
C LEU A 206 16.64 -3.01 4.67
N GLY A 207 17.58 -3.74 4.06
CA GLY A 207 19.02 -3.57 4.31
C GLY A 207 19.50 -2.15 3.95
N LYS A 208 19.12 -1.63 2.78
CA LYS A 208 19.44 -0.24 2.39
C LYS A 208 18.81 0.79 3.34
N LEU A 209 17.59 0.56 3.79
CA LEU A 209 16.91 1.45 4.73
C LEU A 209 17.62 1.43 6.10
N ASP A 210 18.07 0.26 6.55
CA ASP A 210 18.80 0.08 7.80
C ASP A 210 20.17 0.77 7.77
N GLU A 211 20.90 0.67 6.65
CA GLU A 211 22.16 1.41 6.42
C GLU A 211 21.98 2.93 6.57
N LEU A 212 20.81 3.46 6.27
CA LEU A 212 20.44 4.88 6.47
C LEU A 212 19.93 5.19 7.90
N GLY A 213 19.90 4.19 8.79
CA GLY A 213 19.39 4.29 10.16
C GLY A 213 17.87 4.10 10.27
N GLY A 214 17.23 3.59 9.24
CA GLY A 214 15.83 3.20 9.19
C GLY A 214 14.83 4.36 9.05
N TRP A 215 15.14 5.55 9.57
CA TRP A 215 14.26 6.72 9.58
C TRP A 215 15.03 8.01 9.38
N PRO A 216 14.39 9.05 8.78
CA PRO A 216 14.94 10.41 8.85
C PRO A 216 14.97 10.86 10.32
N ARG A 217 16.04 11.55 10.71
CA ARG A 217 16.35 11.90 12.11
C ARG A 217 16.02 13.35 12.44
N ASN A 218 16.06 14.23 11.44
CA ASN A 218 15.94 15.67 11.61
C ASN A 218 14.53 16.19 11.34
N VAL A 219 13.52 15.32 11.39
CA VAL A 219 12.12 15.63 11.12
C VAL A 219 11.23 15.09 12.23
N ARG A 220 10.14 15.77 12.52
CA ARG A 220 9.05 15.20 13.30
C ARG A 220 8.30 14.18 12.44
N LYS A 221 8.13 12.95 12.94
CA LYS A 221 7.48 11.85 12.20
C LYS A 221 6.06 11.67 12.68
N ILE A 222 5.09 11.82 11.80
CA ILE A 222 3.68 11.57 12.09
C ILE A 222 3.07 10.58 11.12
N GLY A 223 2.00 9.92 11.51
CA GLY A 223 1.30 9.00 10.62
C GLY A 223 -0.10 8.63 11.06
N VAL A 224 -0.87 8.13 10.10
CA VAL A 224 -2.22 7.62 10.35
C VAL A 224 -2.38 6.20 9.82
N ALA A 225 -3.27 5.44 10.46
CA ALA A 225 -3.70 4.12 10.03
C ALA A 225 -5.20 4.11 9.76
N ASN A 226 -5.61 3.49 8.65
CA ASN A 226 -7.01 3.19 8.37
C ASN A 226 -7.55 2.03 9.23
N GLY A 227 -6.70 1.40 10.04
CA GLY A 227 -7.08 0.41 11.03
C GLY A 227 -7.25 0.99 12.42
N VAL A 228 -7.94 0.23 13.30
CA VAL A 228 -8.17 0.63 14.69
C VAL A 228 -6.96 0.35 15.57
N LYS A 229 -6.75 1.20 16.61
CA LYS A 229 -5.71 1.00 17.61
C LYS A 229 -6.08 0.01 18.73
N THR A 230 -7.34 -0.41 18.77
CA THR A 230 -7.88 -1.22 19.88
C THR A 230 -7.49 -2.70 19.80
N GLY A 231 -6.93 -3.15 18.67
CA GLY A 231 -6.65 -4.57 18.43
C GLY A 231 -7.85 -5.36 17.94
N VAL A 232 -9.00 -4.72 17.71
CA VAL A 232 -10.20 -5.39 17.19
C VAL A 232 -10.06 -5.67 15.70
N GLY A 233 -10.10 -6.92 15.31
CA GLY A 233 -9.99 -7.37 13.91
C GLY A 233 -11.09 -6.80 13.01
N ASN A 234 -10.95 -7.08 11.72
CA ASN A 234 -11.85 -6.57 10.67
C ASN A 234 -13.12 -7.42 10.47
N GLY A 235 -13.28 -8.52 11.22
CA GLY A 235 -14.42 -9.42 11.14
C GLY A 235 -14.23 -10.61 10.19
N ALA A 236 -13.12 -10.70 9.44
CA ALA A 236 -12.81 -11.90 8.66
C ALA A 236 -12.44 -13.05 9.59
N GLU A 237 -13.19 -14.15 9.51
CA GLU A 237 -13.02 -15.31 10.40
C GLU A 237 -11.87 -16.19 9.92
N ALA A 238 -10.86 -16.37 10.76
CA ALA A 238 -9.67 -17.16 10.45
C ALA A 238 -10.04 -18.61 10.07
N GLY A 239 -9.52 -19.09 8.94
CA GLY A 239 -9.76 -20.44 8.42
C GLY A 239 -11.10 -20.63 7.70
N SER A 240 -11.98 -19.63 7.68
CA SER A 240 -13.23 -19.69 6.91
C SER A 240 -12.96 -19.60 5.40
N ILE A 241 -13.93 -20.02 4.60
CA ILE A 241 -13.90 -19.82 3.14
C ILE A 241 -14.16 -18.34 2.87
N ALA A 242 -13.24 -17.70 2.14
CA ALA A 242 -13.32 -16.30 1.75
C ALA A 242 -14.01 -16.09 0.40
N VAL A 243 -13.89 -17.06 -0.49
CA VAL A 243 -14.58 -17.13 -1.78
C VAL A 243 -14.59 -18.56 -2.28
N ARG A 244 -15.67 -18.95 -2.94
CA ARG A 244 -15.81 -20.25 -3.58
C ARG A 244 -16.44 -20.08 -4.95
N GLY A 245 -15.88 -20.78 -5.94
CA GLY A 245 -16.43 -20.86 -7.29
C GLY A 245 -16.53 -22.32 -7.74
N ASP A 246 -17.63 -22.65 -8.39
CA ASP A 246 -17.90 -23.95 -8.97
C ASP A 246 -18.63 -23.78 -10.30
N GLY A 247 -18.30 -24.61 -11.31
CA GLY A 247 -18.93 -24.53 -12.61
C GLY A 247 -18.23 -25.33 -13.70
N GLU A 248 -18.38 -24.87 -14.93
CA GLU A 248 -17.83 -25.56 -16.09
C GLU A 248 -16.30 -25.45 -16.20
N THR A 249 -15.74 -24.36 -15.71
CA THR A 249 -14.30 -24.06 -15.84
C THR A 249 -13.52 -24.43 -14.58
N LEU A 250 -14.03 -24.07 -13.42
CA LEU A 250 -13.48 -24.39 -12.10
C LEU A 250 -14.36 -25.41 -11.40
N GLN A 251 -13.75 -26.35 -10.67
CA GLN A 251 -14.46 -27.38 -9.89
C GLN A 251 -14.09 -27.26 -8.43
N ASP A 252 -15.09 -27.01 -7.56
CA ASP A 252 -14.91 -26.91 -6.11
C ASP A 252 -13.65 -26.09 -5.72
N THR A 253 -13.43 -24.96 -6.42
CA THR A 253 -12.31 -24.06 -6.16
C THR A 253 -12.66 -23.10 -5.04
N TRP A 254 -11.81 -23.03 -4.03
CA TRP A 254 -12.03 -22.11 -2.90
C TRP A 254 -10.73 -21.50 -2.37
N LEU A 255 -10.85 -20.31 -1.82
CA LEU A 255 -9.80 -19.59 -1.11
C LEU A 255 -10.27 -19.36 0.34
N LYS A 256 -9.35 -19.41 1.29
CA LYS A 256 -9.63 -19.22 2.73
C LYS A 256 -8.95 -17.99 3.27
N ILE A 257 -9.52 -17.46 4.34
CA ILE A 257 -8.91 -16.51 5.26
C ILE A 257 -7.77 -17.21 5.98
N GLN A 258 -6.59 -16.59 6.03
CA GLN A 258 -5.42 -17.11 6.72
C GLN A 258 -5.71 -17.30 8.21
N ALA A 259 -5.52 -18.53 8.73
CA ALA A 259 -5.49 -18.79 10.15
C ALA A 259 -4.04 -18.89 10.65
N GLN A 260 -3.85 -18.78 11.96
CA GLN A 260 -2.52 -18.92 12.56
C GLN A 260 -2.01 -20.38 12.39
N GLY A 261 -0.72 -20.51 12.05
CA GLY A 261 -0.03 -21.79 11.96
C GLY A 261 -0.15 -22.44 10.60
N ASP A 262 -0.23 -23.77 10.59
CA ASP A 262 -0.27 -24.56 9.36
C ASP A 262 -1.69 -24.68 8.83
N GLN A 263 -1.89 -24.36 7.57
CA GLN A 263 -3.22 -24.33 6.96
C GLN A 263 -3.18 -24.62 5.47
N ILE A 264 -4.22 -25.30 4.96
CA ILE A 264 -4.55 -25.29 3.54
C ILE A 264 -5.39 -24.02 3.28
N VAL A 265 -4.83 -23.07 2.51
CA VAL A 265 -5.44 -21.77 2.24
C VAL A 265 -6.18 -21.70 0.92
N ALA A 266 -5.91 -22.62 -0.03
CA ALA A 266 -6.66 -22.69 -1.28
C ALA A 266 -6.73 -24.12 -1.83
N ARG A 267 -7.84 -24.40 -2.51
CA ARG A 267 -8.01 -25.54 -3.41
C ARG A 267 -8.36 -24.97 -4.79
N LEU A 268 -7.52 -25.28 -5.75
CA LEU A 268 -7.59 -24.75 -7.12
C LEU A 268 -7.73 -25.93 -8.06
N GLN A 269 -8.81 -25.98 -8.83
CA GLN A 269 -9.05 -27.08 -9.76
C GLN A 269 -9.77 -26.58 -11.02
N THR A 270 -9.17 -26.85 -12.16
CA THR A 270 -9.82 -26.74 -13.47
C THR A 270 -10.56 -28.02 -13.80
N ALA A 271 -11.67 -27.94 -14.50
CA ALA A 271 -12.44 -29.09 -14.93
C ALA A 271 -11.54 -30.10 -15.70
N GLY A 272 -11.52 -31.33 -15.22
CA GLY A 272 -10.72 -32.42 -15.82
C GLY A 272 -9.28 -32.53 -15.32
N ASP A 273 -8.80 -31.60 -14.50
CA ASP A 273 -7.47 -31.64 -13.87
C ASP A 273 -7.54 -32.14 -12.42
N GLU A 274 -6.40 -32.52 -11.88
CA GLU A 274 -6.24 -32.76 -10.44
C GLU A 274 -6.26 -31.45 -9.66
N ALA A 275 -6.77 -31.48 -8.43
CA ALA A 275 -6.79 -30.33 -7.57
C ALA A 275 -5.38 -29.97 -7.07
N THR A 276 -5.04 -28.70 -7.16
CA THR A 276 -3.85 -28.14 -6.52
C THR A 276 -4.22 -27.58 -5.15
N MET A 277 -3.59 -28.10 -4.10
CA MET A 277 -3.76 -27.62 -2.73
C MET A 277 -2.63 -26.65 -2.39
N VAL A 278 -2.98 -25.47 -1.90
CA VAL A 278 -2.02 -24.45 -1.47
C VAL A 278 -2.01 -24.41 0.05
N SER A 279 -0.85 -24.59 0.65
CA SER A 279 -0.66 -24.57 2.09
C SER A 279 0.26 -23.43 2.53
N THR A 280 0.09 -23.02 3.77
CA THR A 280 0.98 -22.10 4.46
C THR A 280 1.42 -22.72 5.78
N SER A 281 2.62 -22.39 6.25
CA SER A 281 3.14 -22.88 7.53
C SER A 281 3.62 -21.72 8.40
N GLY A 282 3.22 -21.73 9.67
CA GLY A 282 3.70 -20.80 10.69
C GLY A 282 3.26 -19.34 10.51
N LEU A 283 2.38 -19.02 9.55
CA LEU A 283 1.90 -17.65 9.35
C LEU A 283 0.89 -17.23 10.43
N PRO A 284 0.81 -15.92 10.75
CA PRO A 284 -0.24 -15.39 11.61
C PRO A 284 -1.59 -15.30 10.89
N ASP A 285 -2.67 -15.14 11.63
CA ASP A 285 -4.04 -14.89 11.15
C ASP A 285 -4.22 -13.42 10.70
N ILE A 286 -3.38 -12.98 9.78
CA ILE A 286 -3.23 -11.58 9.40
C ILE A 286 -4.37 -11.04 8.52
N ASP A 287 -5.10 -11.90 7.81
CA ASP A 287 -6.26 -11.49 7.00
C ASP A 287 -7.34 -10.81 7.85
N GLY A 288 -7.55 -11.32 9.07
CA GLY A 288 -8.51 -10.80 10.03
C GLY A 288 -7.99 -9.65 10.90
N ALA A 289 -6.71 -9.28 10.78
CA ALA A 289 -6.09 -8.29 11.63
C ALA A 289 -6.73 -6.89 11.50
N PRO A 290 -6.66 -6.04 12.56
CA PRO A 290 -7.01 -4.64 12.44
C PRO A 290 -6.06 -3.94 11.48
N GLY A 291 -6.61 -3.15 10.55
CA GLY A 291 -5.80 -2.47 9.54
C GLY A 291 -6.62 -1.81 8.45
N GLY A 292 -5.95 -1.12 7.55
CA GLY A 292 -6.52 -0.66 6.29
C GLY A 292 -6.91 -1.87 5.44
N LEU A 293 -8.17 -1.91 5.00
CA LEU A 293 -8.73 -3.03 4.24
C LEU A 293 -8.33 -2.94 2.77
N PHE A 294 -8.08 -4.08 2.16
CA PHE A 294 -7.88 -4.12 0.72
C PHE A 294 -9.19 -3.82 -0.01
N THR A 295 -9.23 -2.71 -0.71
CA THR A 295 -10.34 -2.31 -1.56
C THR A 295 -9.84 -2.01 -2.97
N MET A 296 -10.61 -2.42 -3.98
CA MET A 296 -10.39 -2.06 -5.38
C MET A 296 -11.63 -1.38 -5.92
N GLN A 297 -11.46 -0.27 -6.59
CA GLN A 297 -12.53 0.37 -7.34
C GLN A 297 -12.88 -0.47 -8.58
N SER A 298 -14.16 -0.78 -8.74
CA SER A 298 -14.68 -1.43 -9.93
C SER A 298 -15.87 -0.65 -10.46
N PRO A 299 -16.28 -0.84 -11.72
CA PRO A 299 -17.50 -0.24 -12.26
C PRO A 299 -18.78 -0.61 -11.50
N ALA A 300 -18.74 -1.69 -10.71
CA ALA A 300 -19.84 -2.17 -9.87
C ALA A 300 -19.78 -1.65 -8.43
N GLY A 301 -18.79 -0.82 -8.09
CA GLY A 301 -18.51 -0.33 -6.74
C GLY A 301 -17.19 -0.89 -6.17
N ASP A 302 -16.86 -0.51 -4.94
CA ASP A 302 -15.64 -1.00 -4.28
C ASP A 302 -15.77 -2.49 -3.96
N THR A 303 -14.78 -3.25 -4.38
CA THR A 303 -14.66 -4.68 -4.09
C THR A 303 -13.48 -4.93 -3.15
N GLY A 304 -13.70 -5.77 -2.12
CA GLY A 304 -12.63 -6.26 -1.26
C GLY A 304 -11.69 -7.23 -1.98
N SER A 305 -10.65 -7.65 -1.30
CA SER A 305 -9.59 -8.54 -1.83
C SER A 305 -10.13 -9.79 -2.52
N PHE A 306 -11.03 -10.50 -1.88
CA PHE A 306 -11.63 -11.71 -2.44
C PHE A 306 -12.73 -11.43 -3.46
N GLY A 307 -13.25 -10.21 -3.51
CA GLY A 307 -14.14 -9.76 -4.58
C GLY A 307 -13.48 -9.76 -5.95
N LEU A 308 -12.17 -9.51 -6.02
CA LEU A 308 -11.41 -9.66 -7.26
C LEU A 308 -11.38 -11.13 -7.74
N ALA A 309 -11.14 -12.08 -6.82
CA ALA A 309 -11.18 -13.50 -7.16
C ALA A 309 -12.59 -13.92 -7.60
N ALA A 310 -13.63 -13.46 -6.90
CA ALA A 310 -15.02 -13.69 -7.25
C ALA A 310 -15.35 -13.19 -8.67
N LEU A 311 -14.91 -11.98 -9.00
CA LEU A 311 -15.09 -11.42 -10.33
C LEU A 311 -14.39 -12.28 -11.41
N LEU A 312 -13.13 -12.67 -11.18
CA LEU A 312 -12.38 -13.52 -12.11
C LEU A 312 -13.05 -14.88 -12.28
N MET A 313 -13.50 -15.52 -11.19
CA MET A 313 -14.23 -16.79 -11.25
C MET A 313 -15.52 -16.66 -12.06
N SER A 314 -16.28 -15.56 -11.86
CA SER A 314 -17.51 -15.28 -12.61
C SER A 314 -17.25 -15.05 -14.10
N LEU A 315 -16.19 -14.32 -14.44
CA LEU A 315 -15.78 -14.10 -15.84
C LEU A 315 -15.32 -15.39 -16.54
N LEU A 316 -14.87 -16.38 -15.77
CA LEU A 316 -14.56 -17.73 -16.24
C LEU A 316 -15.82 -18.64 -16.32
N GLY A 317 -17.02 -18.10 -16.15
CA GLY A 317 -18.28 -18.84 -16.29
C GLY A 317 -18.68 -19.68 -15.06
N ASN A 318 -18.12 -19.37 -13.88
CA ASN A 318 -18.45 -20.13 -12.67
C ASN A 318 -19.47 -19.39 -11.79
N VAL A 319 -20.24 -20.16 -11.06
CA VAL A 319 -21.12 -19.63 -10.00
C VAL A 319 -20.27 -19.33 -8.79
N VAL A 320 -20.39 -18.14 -8.27
CA VAL A 320 -19.72 -17.69 -7.03
C VAL A 320 -20.80 -17.44 -5.98
N ASP A 321 -20.55 -17.94 -4.77
CA ASP A 321 -21.44 -17.69 -3.64
C ASP A 321 -21.23 -16.25 -3.13
N PRO A 322 -22.22 -15.36 -3.28
CA PRO A 322 -22.06 -13.96 -2.88
C PRO A 322 -22.00 -13.77 -1.35
N ASP A 323 -22.50 -14.74 -0.57
CA ASP A 323 -22.59 -14.63 0.89
C ASP A 323 -21.25 -14.93 1.59
N VAL A 324 -20.25 -15.45 0.85
CA VAL A 324 -18.92 -15.80 1.40
C VAL A 324 -17.80 -14.93 0.86
N ILE A 325 -18.09 -13.81 0.20
CA ILE A 325 -17.04 -12.93 -0.32
C ILE A 325 -16.51 -12.06 0.81
N ALA A 326 -15.29 -12.34 1.25
CA ALA A 326 -14.64 -11.66 2.36
C ALA A 326 -13.76 -10.48 1.88
N THR A 327 -13.45 -9.59 2.83
CA THR A 327 -12.42 -8.55 2.69
C THR A 327 -11.33 -8.83 3.71
N SER A 328 -10.06 -8.71 3.31
CA SER A 328 -8.92 -8.91 4.21
C SER A 328 -8.27 -7.59 4.62
N CYS A 329 -7.51 -7.63 5.71
CA CYS A 329 -6.53 -6.60 6.04
C CYS A 329 -5.50 -6.50 4.90
N PHE A 330 -5.14 -5.27 4.53
CA PHE A 330 -4.05 -5.01 3.57
C PHE A 330 -2.84 -4.39 4.27
N ILE A 331 -3.06 -3.34 5.05
CA ILE A 331 -2.01 -2.72 5.86
C ILE A 331 -2.39 -2.88 7.34
N PRO A 332 -1.78 -3.84 8.07
CA PRO A 332 -2.02 -3.97 9.50
C PRO A 332 -1.77 -2.64 10.22
N ALA A 333 -2.64 -2.27 11.17
CA ALA A 333 -2.53 -1.00 11.89
C ALA A 333 -1.15 -0.84 12.53
N ILE A 334 -0.58 -1.91 13.10
CA ILE A 334 0.78 -1.89 13.65
C ILE A 334 1.85 -1.61 12.59
N SER A 335 1.66 -2.04 11.35
CA SER A 335 2.55 -1.70 10.24
C SER A 335 2.41 -0.24 9.83
N ALA A 336 1.17 0.26 9.75
CA ALA A 336 0.87 1.63 9.35
C ALA A 336 1.44 2.68 10.32
N VAL A 337 1.47 2.38 11.62
CA VAL A 337 2.06 3.26 12.63
C VAL A 337 3.42 2.80 13.12
N ALA A 338 4.09 1.90 12.41
CA ALA A 338 5.42 1.40 12.72
C ALA A 338 5.59 0.93 14.18
N SER A 339 4.64 0.13 14.68
CA SER A 339 4.59 -0.39 16.05
C SER A 339 4.61 -1.93 16.04
N GLY A 340 5.20 -2.54 17.08
CA GLY A 340 5.20 -3.99 17.26
C GLY A 340 5.92 -4.78 16.15
N ASP A 341 5.59 -6.05 16.03
CA ASP A 341 6.06 -6.97 14.97
C ASP A 341 4.86 -7.64 14.29
N ILE A 342 4.71 -7.44 13.00
CA ILE A 342 3.59 -8.03 12.22
C ILE A 342 3.66 -9.57 12.11
N ASN A 343 4.78 -10.18 12.49
CA ASN A 343 4.93 -11.64 12.57
C ASN A 343 4.46 -12.22 13.90
N ASP A 344 4.31 -11.39 14.92
CA ASP A 344 3.79 -11.83 16.22
C ASP A 344 2.25 -11.75 16.20
N PRO A 345 1.55 -12.90 16.14
CA PRO A 345 0.09 -12.92 16.14
C PRO A 345 -0.52 -12.18 17.33
N LYS A 346 0.21 -12.15 18.46
CA LYS A 346 -0.24 -11.42 19.64
C LYS A 346 -0.09 -9.91 19.47
N ALA A 347 0.92 -9.43 18.73
CA ALA A 347 1.09 -8.02 18.45
C ALA A 347 0.00 -7.50 17.51
N LEU A 348 -0.41 -8.29 16.51
CA LEU A 348 -1.47 -7.91 15.56
C LEU A 348 -2.77 -7.49 16.24
N TYR A 349 -3.16 -8.18 17.32
CA TYR A 349 -4.44 -8.00 18.01
C TYR A 349 -4.33 -7.32 19.38
N ARG A 350 -3.15 -6.79 19.73
CA ARG A 350 -3.00 -5.97 20.94
C ARG A 350 -3.34 -4.50 20.65
N PRO A 351 -3.90 -3.80 21.65
CA PRO A 351 -4.02 -2.35 21.57
C PRO A 351 -2.65 -1.69 21.36
N ILE A 352 -2.58 -0.70 20.48
CA ILE A 352 -1.36 0.06 20.17
C ILE A 352 -1.25 1.20 21.18
N ALA A 353 -0.17 1.23 21.96
CA ALA A 353 0.14 2.33 22.86
C ALA A 353 1.01 3.39 22.15
N ALA A 354 0.87 4.66 22.58
CA ALA A 354 1.59 5.78 21.98
C ALA A 354 3.14 5.60 22.00
N GLY A 355 3.68 4.96 23.04
CA GLY A 355 5.11 4.70 23.19
C GLY A 355 5.65 3.53 22.36
N ASP A 356 4.80 2.76 21.69
CA ASP A 356 5.21 1.57 20.94
C ASP A 356 5.59 1.88 19.47
N SER A 357 5.34 3.10 19.00
CA SER A 357 5.55 3.52 17.62
C SER A 357 6.93 4.15 17.40
N ALA A 358 7.51 3.94 16.23
CA ALA A 358 8.67 4.69 15.76
C ALA A 358 8.32 6.11 15.26
N LEU A 359 7.02 6.44 15.16
CA LEU A 359 6.53 7.78 14.87
C LEU A 359 6.43 8.60 16.17
N ASP A 360 6.65 9.90 16.07
CA ASP A 360 6.54 10.83 17.20
C ASP A 360 5.08 11.09 17.61
N ALA A 361 4.16 10.99 16.64
CA ALA A 361 2.71 10.99 16.87
C ALA A 361 1.99 10.18 15.79
N PHE A 362 0.87 9.56 16.15
CA PHE A 362 0.03 8.85 15.19
C PHE A 362 -1.45 8.88 15.59
N HIS A 363 -2.29 8.67 14.59
CA HIS A 363 -3.72 8.48 14.79
C HIS A 363 -4.21 7.24 14.03
N CYS A 364 -5.14 6.50 14.64
CA CYS A 364 -5.77 5.33 14.03
C CYS A 364 -7.26 5.60 13.87
N ALA A 365 -7.86 5.10 12.81
CA ALA A 365 -9.29 5.23 12.57
C ALA A 365 -10.14 4.62 13.71
N GLY A 366 -11.34 5.13 13.90
CA GLY A 366 -12.30 4.60 14.86
C GLY A 366 -12.86 3.23 14.49
N ARG A 367 -12.74 2.82 13.21
CA ARG A 367 -13.07 1.49 12.68
C ARG A 367 -12.06 1.11 11.57
N ASN A 368 -12.03 -0.17 11.18
CA ASN A 368 -11.22 -0.60 10.04
C ASN A 368 -11.84 -0.09 8.73
N GLU A 369 -11.16 0.86 8.08
CA GLU A 369 -11.59 1.52 6.84
C GLU A 369 -10.87 0.92 5.63
N GLY A 370 -11.35 1.21 4.42
CA GLY A 370 -10.61 0.93 3.19
C GLY A 370 -9.24 1.61 3.20
N HIS A 371 -8.22 0.92 2.68
CA HIS A 371 -6.86 1.44 2.56
C HIS A 371 -6.84 2.81 1.87
N THR A 372 -6.16 3.77 2.47
CA THR A 372 -6.06 5.17 2.04
C THR A 372 -7.37 5.96 1.98
N THR A 373 -8.48 5.44 2.53
CA THR A 373 -9.72 6.22 2.65
C THR A 373 -9.51 7.42 3.56
N MET A 374 -9.74 8.62 3.02
CA MET A 374 -9.58 9.88 3.75
C MET A 374 -10.85 10.19 4.55
N THR A 375 -10.85 9.81 5.84
CA THR A 375 -11.96 10.14 6.73
C THR A 375 -11.78 11.53 7.36
N GLU A 376 -12.89 12.14 7.80
CA GLU A 376 -12.85 13.40 8.54
C GLU A 376 -11.96 13.30 9.80
N GLU A 377 -12.05 12.18 10.52
CA GLU A 377 -11.24 11.93 11.71
C GLU A 377 -9.73 11.97 11.40
N LEU A 378 -9.29 11.21 10.40
CA LEU A 378 -7.88 11.09 10.04
C LEU A 378 -7.36 12.34 9.33
N GLY A 379 -8.15 12.89 8.41
CA GLY A 379 -7.79 14.06 7.63
C GLY A 379 -7.68 15.32 8.50
N ALA A 380 -8.67 15.56 9.37
CA ALA A 380 -8.65 16.72 10.27
C ALA A 380 -7.47 16.64 11.27
N TRP A 381 -7.18 15.45 11.80
CA TRP A 381 -6.01 15.26 12.66
C TRP A 381 -4.71 15.61 11.91
N LEU A 382 -4.52 15.10 10.68
CA LEU A 382 -3.33 15.41 9.88
C LEU A 382 -3.21 16.90 9.56
N VAL A 383 -4.30 17.55 9.11
CA VAL A 383 -4.29 18.99 8.81
C VAL A 383 -3.89 19.79 10.03
N ASN A 384 -4.43 19.45 11.22
CA ASN A 384 -4.09 20.13 12.47
C ASN A 384 -2.60 19.95 12.82
N GLU A 385 -2.05 18.74 12.69
CA GLU A 385 -0.63 18.49 12.95
C GLU A 385 0.28 19.26 11.97
N ILE A 386 -0.09 19.28 10.68
CA ILE A 386 0.66 20.01 9.63
C ILE A 386 0.53 21.52 9.82
N ALA A 387 -0.63 22.02 10.25
CA ALA A 387 -0.86 23.45 10.47
C ALA A 387 -0.11 24.00 11.68
N ALA A 388 0.12 23.15 12.70
CA ALA A 388 0.84 23.53 13.93
C ALA A 388 2.36 23.70 13.73
N GLU A 389 2.92 23.17 12.62
CA GLU A 389 4.33 23.28 12.25
C GLU A 389 4.57 24.55 11.41
#